data_24d071708e11be00a931d5341f98e0f2
#
_entry.id   24d071708e11be00a931d5341f98e0f2
#
_cell.length_a   1.000
_cell.length_b   1.000
_cell.length_c   1.000
_cell.angle_alpha   90.00
_cell.angle_beta   90.00
_cell.angle_gamma   90.00
#
_symmetry.space_group_name_H-M   'P 1'
#
loop_
_entity.id
_entity.type
_entity.pdbx_description
1 polymer ?
#
loop_
_entity_poly.entity_id
_entity_poly.type
_entity_poly.pdbx_seq_one_letter_code
_entity_poly.pdbx_strand_id
1 'polypeptide(L)' 'MSVVRVTTITFESNEAADIAVKSYAETAPSDFPEAEQLLGIHAEGNTGIYVSLYADNEAMERATATRGKAL' A
#
# COMPACT_ATOMS: atom_id res chain seq x y z
N MET A 1 -4.94 13.17 -14.67
CA MET A 1 -5.96 12.79 -13.70
C MET A 1 -5.38 11.78 -12.71
N SER A 2 -5.52 12.03 -11.43
CA SER A 2 -4.97 11.14 -10.41
C SER A 2 -5.78 9.84 -10.30
N VAL A 3 -5.06 8.75 -10.01
CA VAL A 3 -5.64 7.43 -9.86
C VAL A 3 -5.35 6.92 -8.45
N VAL A 4 -6.34 6.34 -7.79
CA VAL A 4 -6.20 5.79 -6.45
C VAL A 4 -6.34 4.27 -6.50
N ARG A 5 -5.42 3.60 -5.83
CA ARG A 5 -5.49 2.15 -5.63
C ARG A 5 -5.74 1.88 -4.16
N VAL A 6 -6.76 1.09 -3.87
CA VAL A 6 -7.10 0.70 -2.50
C VAL A 6 -6.98 -0.81 -2.39
N THR A 7 -6.22 -1.26 -1.40
CA THR A 7 -6.03 -2.69 -1.14
C THR A 7 -6.43 -2.99 0.30
N THR A 8 -7.27 -3.99 0.49
CA THR A 8 -7.69 -4.43 1.82
C THR A 8 -7.13 -5.82 2.08
N ILE A 9 -6.45 -6.00 3.21
CA ILE A 9 -5.84 -7.26 3.58
C ILE A 9 -6.29 -7.65 4.99
N THR A 10 -6.68 -8.92 5.14
CA THR A 10 -7.01 -9.47 6.46
C THR A 10 -5.81 -10.28 6.94
N PHE A 11 -5.33 -9.95 8.14
CA PHE A 11 -4.17 -10.61 8.74
C PHE A 11 -4.60 -11.66 9.76
N GLU A 12 -3.65 -12.44 10.26
CA GLU A 12 -3.93 -13.49 11.22
C GLU A 12 -4.39 -12.95 12.58
N SER A 13 -3.92 -11.76 12.93
CA SER A 13 -4.25 -11.16 14.22
C SER A 13 -4.23 -9.64 14.12
N ASN A 14 -4.78 -9.01 15.14
CA ASN A 14 -4.78 -7.57 15.30
C ASN A 14 -3.33 -7.04 15.35
N GLU A 15 -2.48 -7.75 16.08
CA GLU A 15 -1.08 -7.39 16.22
C GLU A 15 -0.33 -7.49 14.89
N ALA A 16 -0.60 -8.54 14.11
CA ALA A 16 0.01 -8.70 12.79
C ALA A 16 -0.39 -7.57 11.86
N ALA A 17 -1.65 -7.14 11.90
CA ALA A 17 -2.13 -6.03 11.10
C ALA A 17 -1.42 -4.72 11.49
N ASP A 18 -1.25 -4.48 12.78
CA ASP A 18 -0.57 -3.29 13.28
C ASP A 18 0.88 -3.23 12.81
N ILE A 19 1.59 -4.34 12.92
CA ILE A 19 2.98 -4.43 12.46
C ILE A 19 3.08 -4.22 10.96
N ALA A 20 2.20 -4.83 10.19
CA ALA A 20 2.20 -4.72 8.73
C ALA A 20 1.94 -3.28 8.27
N VAL A 21 0.98 -2.61 8.89
CA VAL A 21 0.65 -1.22 8.55
C VAL A 21 1.82 -0.29 8.86
N LYS A 22 2.46 -0.47 10.01
CA LYS A 22 3.62 0.34 10.39
C LYS A 22 4.80 0.10 9.46
N SER A 23 5.05 -1.16 9.11
CA SER A 23 6.12 -1.52 8.18
C SER A 23 5.87 -0.92 6.80
N TYR A 24 4.63 -0.94 6.34
CA TYR A 24 4.25 -0.33 5.08
C TYR A 24 4.57 1.18 5.07
N ALA A 25 4.23 1.87 6.14
CA ALA A 25 4.49 3.31 6.24
C ALA A 25 5.98 3.64 6.14
N GLU A 26 6.83 2.74 6.63
CA GLU A 26 8.28 2.95 6.59
C GLU A 26 8.89 2.60 5.24
N THR A 27 8.42 1.54 4.59
CA THR A 27 9.05 1.01 3.37
C THR A 27 8.38 1.41 2.07
N ALA A 28 7.08 1.69 2.08
CA ALA A 28 6.35 1.97 0.86
C ALA A 28 6.91 3.13 0.03
N PRO A 29 7.36 4.25 0.63
CA PRO A 29 7.94 5.33 -0.17
C PRO A 29 9.14 4.90 -1.01
N SER A 30 9.93 3.95 -0.51
CA SER A 30 11.05 3.40 -1.27
C SER A 30 10.61 2.36 -2.29
N ASP A 31 9.61 1.54 -1.92
CA ASP A 31 9.10 0.48 -2.78
C ASP A 31 8.24 1.01 -3.93
N PHE A 32 7.57 2.13 -3.70
CA PHE A 32 6.65 2.71 -4.69
C PHE A 32 6.97 4.19 -4.93
N PRO A 33 8.14 4.49 -5.54
CA PRO A 33 8.55 5.88 -5.75
C PRO A 33 7.65 6.63 -6.72
N GLU A 34 6.84 5.93 -7.49
CA GLU A 34 5.92 6.54 -8.45
C GLU A 34 4.63 7.03 -7.81
N ALA A 35 4.35 6.63 -6.59
CA ALA A 35 3.14 7.07 -5.88
C ALA A 35 3.32 8.49 -5.36
N GLU A 36 2.30 9.32 -5.55
CA GLU A 36 2.29 10.67 -5.02
C GLU A 36 2.02 10.68 -3.51
N GLN A 37 1.17 9.75 -3.07
CA GLN A 37 0.85 9.58 -1.65
C GLN A 37 0.62 8.11 -1.34
N LEU A 38 0.98 7.73 -0.13
CA LEU A 38 0.80 6.37 0.36
C LEU A 38 0.25 6.45 1.78
N LEU A 39 -0.80 5.67 2.05
CA LEU A 39 -1.42 5.60 3.37
C LEU A 39 -1.57 4.15 3.79
N GLY A 40 -1.23 3.88 5.04
CA GLY A 40 -1.51 2.60 5.66
C GLY A 40 -2.50 2.83 6.80
N ILE A 41 -3.58 2.08 6.81
CA ILE A 41 -4.63 2.23 7.81
C ILE A 41 -4.86 0.89 8.48
N HIS A 42 -4.80 0.87 9.82
CA HIS A 42 -5.21 -0.29 10.60
C HIS A 42 -6.70 -0.13 10.90
N ALA A 43 -7.51 -0.83 10.12
CA ALA A 43 -8.95 -0.79 10.30
C ALA A 43 -9.36 -1.70 11.45
N GLU A 44 -10.65 -1.80 11.70
CA GLU A 44 -11.18 -2.59 12.79
C GLU A 44 -10.68 -4.03 12.76
N GLY A 45 -10.28 -4.54 13.92
CA GLY A 45 -9.82 -5.90 14.05
C GLY A 45 -8.48 -6.15 13.42
N ASN A 46 -8.39 -7.16 12.58
CA ASN A 46 -7.15 -7.59 11.93
C ASN A 46 -7.06 -7.18 10.46
N THR A 47 -7.73 -6.10 10.09
CA THR A 47 -7.78 -5.63 8.71
C THR A 47 -6.84 -4.45 8.48
N GLY A 48 -6.03 -4.53 7.43
CA GLY A 48 -5.21 -3.42 6.97
C GLY A 48 -5.73 -2.89 5.65
N ILE A 49 -5.75 -1.58 5.51
CA ILE A 49 -6.17 -0.91 4.27
C ILE A 49 -5.01 -0.05 3.79
N TYR A 50 -4.61 -0.29 2.55
CA TYR A 50 -3.51 0.46 1.94
C TYR A 50 -4.05 1.29 0.79
N VAL A 51 -3.73 2.58 0.80
CA VAL A 51 -4.17 3.52 -0.22
C VAL A 51 -2.94 4.11 -0.90
N SER A 52 -2.93 4.05 -2.23
CA SER A 52 -1.85 4.61 -3.04
C SER A 52 -2.44 5.57 -4.06
N LEU A 53 -1.87 6.77 -4.14
CA LEU A 53 -2.30 7.78 -5.09
C LEU A 53 -1.22 7.96 -6.16
N TYR A 54 -1.62 7.89 -7.41
CA TYR A 54 -0.70 8.00 -8.55
C TYR A 54 -1.13 9.14 -9.47
N ALA A 55 -0.16 9.73 -10.16
CA ALA A 55 -0.44 10.83 -11.09
C ALA A 55 -1.36 10.40 -12.23
N ASP A 56 -1.17 9.18 -12.72
CA ASP A 56 -1.97 8.62 -13.80
C ASP A 56 -1.94 7.09 -13.75
N ASN A 57 -2.66 6.49 -14.69
CA ASN A 57 -2.78 5.04 -14.76
C ASN A 57 -1.45 4.36 -15.11
N GLU A 58 -0.62 5.00 -15.92
CA GLU A 58 0.70 4.46 -16.28
C GLU A 58 1.62 4.35 -15.08
N ALA A 59 1.60 5.37 -14.20
CA ALA A 59 2.38 5.35 -12.97
C ALA A 59 1.95 4.21 -12.07
N MET A 60 0.64 3.98 -11.96
CA MET A 60 0.10 2.88 -11.18
C MET A 60 0.53 1.53 -11.74
N GLU A 61 0.52 1.37 -13.06
CA GLU A 61 0.94 0.13 -13.70
C GLU A 61 2.42 -0.15 -13.47
N ARG A 62 3.27 0.88 -13.53
CA ARG A 62 4.70 0.73 -13.25
C ARG A 62 4.93 0.30 -11.81
N ALA A 63 4.21 0.88 -10.87
CA ALA A 63 4.30 0.52 -9.46
C ALA A 63 3.86 -0.92 -9.24
N THR A 64 2.81 -1.35 -9.90
CA THR A 64 2.32 -2.73 -9.81
C THR A 64 3.35 -3.72 -10.34
N ALA A 65 4.01 -3.38 -11.45
CA ALA A 65 5.07 -4.23 -12.01
C ALA A 65 6.26 -4.35 -11.06
N THR A 66 6.65 -3.24 -10.43
CA THR A 66 7.74 -3.23 -9.44
C THR A 66 7.38 -4.11 -8.24
N ARG A 67 6.15 -4.00 -7.75
CA ARG A 67 5.65 -4.81 -6.65
C ARG A 67 5.68 -6.31 -6.99
N GLY A 68 5.27 -6.64 -8.21
CA GLY A 68 5.30 -8.02 -8.66
C GLY A 68 6.70 -8.61 -8.66
N LYS A 69 7.70 -7.80 -9.01
CA LYS A 69 9.09 -8.24 -8.99
C LYS A 69 9.64 -8.39 -7.57
N ALA A 70 9.15 -7.59 -6.64
CA ALA A 70 9.60 -7.64 -5.26
C ALA A 70 9.06 -8.88 -4.53
N LEU A 71 7.99 -9.43 -5.00
CA LEU A 71 7.40 -10.64 -4.43
C LEU A 71 8.04 -11.90 -5.00
#